data_2f62a07fbdf0f9b2c59fd0c29978385e
#
_entry.id   2f62a07fbdf0f9b2c59fd0c29978385e
#
_cell.length_a   1.000
_cell.length_b   1.000
_cell.length_c   1.000
_cell.angle_alpha   90.00
_cell.angle_beta   90.00
_cell.angle_gamma   90.00
#
_symmetry.space_group_name_H-M   'P 1'
#
loop_
_entity.id
_entity.type
_entity.pdbx_description
1 polymer ?
#
loop_
_entity_poly.entity_id
_entity_poly.type
_entity_poly.pdbx_seq_one_letter_code
_entity_poly.pdbx_strand_id
1 'polypeptide(L)'
;MDLDYYQILGVERTASEDKIKRAYKKMAIKYHPDRNPGDKEAEEKFKQAAEAYDVLRDPEKRSRYDQFGKAGVNGGAGGFGGFNGQGMNMDDIFSMFGDIFGGRHGFGGFNSAENQTRQYRGSDLRLKVKVNLNDVMNGVTKKFKVRKDIICDECKGSGCEKGTSPETCSTCNGRGYVIRTQRSIFGMMQTQQPCPTCNGEGTIIKHKCHKCHGEGVVSGEEIIEAKIPAGVADGMMVNVPGKGNAAKHNGIPGDIQILIEEEPSRIFIRDENDLIYNLLLTVPQAVLGDDIEIPTVDGKVKIKIAPGTQPGKVLRLRGKGIPAIQGYGYGKGDLVINISVYIPEKINDKERKLFEEIRNSENVKSNESVKKTIFEKFRSYFEK
;
A
#
# COMPACT_ATOMS: atom_id res chain seq x y z
N MET A 1 3.44 16.57 43.76
CA MET A 1 3.48 15.11 44.05
C MET A 1 3.73 14.42 42.73
N ASP A 2 4.90 13.81 42.55
CA ASP A 2 5.19 13.05 41.37
C ASP A 2 4.34 11.80 41.30
N LEU A 3 3.43 11.72 40.35
CA LEU A 3 2.59 10.54 40.13
C LEU A 3 3.45 9.33 39.75
N ASP A 4 3.13 8.17 40.31
CA ASP A 4 3.76 6.88 39.97
C ASP A 4 3.39 6.50 38.51
N TYR A 5 4.32 5.94 37.75
CA TYR A 5 4.10 5.54 36.35
C TYR A 5 2.90 4.59 36.15
N TYR A 6 2.64 3.71 37.13
CA TYR A 6 1.45 2.86 37.12
C TYR A 6 0.17 3.66 37.28
N GLN A 7 0.19 4.70 38.14
CA GLN A 7 -0.95 5.61 38.33
C GLN A 7 -1.19 6.47 37.10
N ILE A 8 -0.13 6.93 36.43
CA ILE A 8 -0.23 7.70 35.18
C ILE A 8 -0.96 6.89 34.12
N LEU A 9 -0.63 5.61 33.95
CA LEU A 9 -1.28 4.72 32.99
C LEU A 9 -2.62 4.14 33.49
N GLY A 10 -2.95 4.31 34.79
CA GLY A 10 -4.16 3.77 35.39
C GLY A 10 -4.17 2.24 35.48
N VAL A 11 -3.01 1.64 35.77
CA VAL A 11 -2.85 0.18 35.88
C VAL A 11 -2.26 -0.21 37.24
N GLU A 12 -2.50 -1.44 37.67
CA GLU A 12 -1.91 -1.99 38.89
C GLU A 12 -0.40 -2.31 38.69
N ARG A 13 0.38 -2.27 39.75
CA ARG A 13 1.82 -2.62 39.72
C ARG A 13 2.07 -4.05 39.23
N THR A 14 1.11 -4.94 39.38
CA THR A 14 1.15 -6.34 38.92
C THR A 14 0.66 -6.51 37.47
N ALA A 15 0.36 -5.43 36.77
CA ALA A 15 -0.20 -5.50 35.41
C ALA A 15 0.78 -6.17 34.44
N SER A 16 0.23 -7.03 33.57
CA SER A 16 0.99 -7.65 32.47
C SER A 16 1.36 -6.62 31.42
N GLU A 17 2.39 -6.91 30.63
CA GLU A 17 2.84 -6.06 29.51
C GLU A 17 1.72 -5.70 28.56
N ASP A 18 0.83 -6.65 28.23
CA ASP A 18 -0.34 -6.42 27.38
C ASP A 18 -1.34 -5.42 28.00
N LYS A 19 -1.54 -5.47 29.33
CA LYS A 19 -2.41 -4.50 30.01
C LYS A 19 -1.80 -3.10 30.00
N ILE A 20 -0.49 -2.98 30.23
CA ILE A 20 0.27 -1.73 30.16
C ILE A 20 0.18 -1.13 28.75
N LYS A 21 0.40 -1.94 27.72
CA LYS A 21 0.29 -1.53 26.31
C LYS A 21 -1.12 -1.03 25.93
N ARG A 22 -2.15 -1.74 26.38
CA ARG A 22 -3.56 -1.32 26.13
C ARG A 22 -3.89 -0.02 26.86
N ALA A 23 -3.46 0.14 28.09
CA ALA A 23 -3.66 1.35 28.87
C ALA A 23 -2.99 2.56 28.23
N TYR A 24 -1.72 2.42 27.82
CA TYR A 24 -1.00 3.46 27.08
C TYR A 24 -1.73 3.83 25.78
N LYS A 25 -2.11 2.84 24.97
CA LYS A 25 -2.83 3.10 23.71
C LYS A 25 -4.13 3.90 23.92
N LYS A 26 -4.88 3.59 24.98
CA LYS A 26 -6.09 4.33 25.35
C LYS A 26 -5.80 5.79 25.73
N MET A 27 -4.73 6.02 26.50
CA MET A 27 -4.29 7.36 26.90
C MET A 27 -3.75 8.16 25.70
N ALA A 28 -2.95 7.53 24.87
CA ALA A 28 -2.39 8.15 23.66
C ALA A 28 -3.49 8.62 22.68
N ILE A 29 -4.54 7.81 22.48
CA ILE A 29 -5.68 8.20 21.65
C ILE A 29 -6.48 9.32 22.28
N LYS A 30 -6.66 9.31 23.62
CA LYS A 30 -7.46 10.31 24.35
C LYS A 30 -6.79 11.68 24.36
N TYR A 31 -5.48 11.74 24.54
CA TYR A 31 -4.71 12.97 24.68
C TYR A 31 -3.86 13.30 23.44
N HIS A 32 -4.21 12.71 22.29
CA HIS A 32 -3.52 12.98 21.03
C HIS A 32 -3.64 14.45 20.65
N PRO A 33 -2.54 15.10 20.20
CA PRO A 33 -2.55 16.51 19.82
C PRO A 33 -3.53 16.84 18.68
N ASP A 34 -3.73 15.94 17.71
CA ASP A 34 -4.71 16.13 16.63
C ASP A 34 -6.16 16.15 17.14
N ARG A 35 -6.42 15.51 18.27
CA ARG A 35 -7.76 15.50 18.90
C ARG A 35 -7.95 16.62 19.92
N ASN A 36 -6.84 17.17 20.44
CA ASN A 36 -6.84 18.21 21.46
C ASN A 36 -5.88 19.34 21.04
N PRO A 37 -6.10 20.01 19.90
CA PRO A 37 -5.18 21.02 19.38
C PRO A 37 -5.12 22.22 20.34
N GLY A 38 -3.89 22.56 20.81
CA GLY A 38 -3.65 23.70 21.69
C GLY A 38 -3.94 23.49 23.17
N ASP A 39 -4.35 22.29 23.60
CA ASP A 39 -4.57 21.94 25.02
C ASP A 39 -3.24 21.49 25.67
N LYS A 40 -2.63 22.39 26.45
CA LYS A 40 -1.38 22.13 27.17
C LYS A 40 -1.51 21.03 28.22
N GLU A 41 -2.66 20.88 28.86
CA GLU A 41 -2.87 19.81 29.84
C GLU A 41 -2.93 18.44 29.18
N ALA A 42 -3.57 18.35 28.00
CA ALA A 42 -3.58 17.12 27.21
C ALA A 42 -2.18 16.76 26.72
N GLU A 43 -1.39 17.75 26.31
CA GLU A 43 0.01 17.57 25.91
C GLU A 43 0.90 17.04 27.04
N GLU A 44 0.77 17.61 28.25
CA GLU A 44 1.52 17.11 29.41
C GLU A 44 1.12 15.70 29.80
N LYS A 45 -0.16 15.38 29.80
CA LYS A 45 -0.66 14.01 30.08
C LYS A 45 -0.19 13.01 29.01
N PHE A 46 -0.11 13.42 27.77
CA PHE A 46 0.44 12.59 26.69
C PHE A 46 1.92 12.30 26.91
N LYS A 47 2.74 13.33 27.24
CA LYS A 47 4.17 13.17 27.53
C LYS A 47 4.41 12.25 28.73
N GLN A 48 3.66 12.45 29.80
CA GLN A 48 3.75 11.61 31.00
C GLN A 48 3.36 10.15 30.74
N ALA A 49 2.33 9.93 29.93
CA ALA A 49 1.93 8.58 29.54
C ALA A 49 2.96 7.88 28.68
N ALA A 50 3.62 8.62 27.78
CA ALA A 50 4.70 8.10 26.93
C ALA A 50 5.94 7.72 27.74
N GLU A 51 6.36 8.58 28.67
CA GLU A 51 7.46 8.30 29.61
C GLU A 51 7.19 7.07 30.48
N ALA A 52 6.00 7.00 31.06
CA ALA A 52 5.58 5.86 31.87
C ALA A 52 5.58 4.55 31.07
N TYR A 53 5.12 4.58 29.83
CA TYR A 53 5.11 3.39 28.97
C TYR A 53 6.53 2.95 28.57
N ASP A 54 7.44 3.88 28.26
CA ASP A 54 8.83 3.53 27.89
C ASP A 54 9.56 2.80 29.01
N VAL A 55 9.30 3.17 30.25
CA VAL A 55 9.89 2.52 31.41
C VAL A 55 9.21 1.18 31.73
N LEU A 56 7.88 1.12 31.69
CA LEU A 56 7.14 -0.07 32.15
C LEU A 56 7.03 -1.19 31.12
N ARG A 57 7.30 -0.92 29.82
CA ARG A 57 7.31 -1.95 28.77
C ARG A 57 8.55 -2.82 28.78
N ASP A 58 9.68 -2.28 29.26
CA ASP A 58 10.96 -2.98 29.30
C ASP A 58 11.13 -3.64 30.66
N PRO A 59 11.28 -4.98 30.75
CA PRO A 59 11.40 -5.71 32.00
C PRO A 59 12.56 -5.24 32.89
N GLU A 60 13.69 -4.85 32.28
CA GLU A 60 14.85 -4.37 33.03
C GLU A 60 14.62 -2.96 33.58
N LYS A 61 14.10 -2.04 32.79
CA LYS A 61 13.76 -0.68 33.21
C LYS A 61 12.66 -0.71 34.27
N ARG A 62 11.65 -1.57 34.09
CA ARG A 62 10.56 -1.77 35.05
C ARG A 62 11.08 -2.26 36.38
N SER A 63 11.96 -3.28 36.37
CA SER A 63 12.58 -3.80 37.60
C SER A 63 13.40 -2.74 38.34
N ARG A 64 14.16 -1.91 37.60
CA ARG A 64 14.90 -0.78 38.21
C ARG A 64 13.97 0.30 38.77
N TYR A 65 12.90 0.58 38.06
CA TYR A 65 11.87 1.52 38.49
C TYR A 65 11.16 1.02 39.78
N ASP A 66 10.84 -0.27 39.85
CA ASP A 66 10.16 -0.88 40.98
C ASP A 66 11.06 -0.87 42.22
N GLN A 67 12.41 -0.94 42.09
CA GLN A 67 13.38 -0.94 43.17
C GLN A 67 13.80 0.47 43.61
N PHE A 68 14.03 1.38 42.67
CA PHE A 68 14.68 2.66 42.94
C PHE A 68 13.81 3.88 42.53
N GLY A 69 12.56 3.65 42.07
CA GLY A 69 11.68 4.71 41.60
C GLY A 69 12.24 5.44 40.36
N LYS A 70 11.77 6.67 40.12
CA LYS A 70 12.23 7.51 39.01
C LYS A 70 13.75 7.77 39.02
N ALA A 71 14.37 7.83 40.22
CA ALA A 71 15.81 8.06 40.31
C ALA A 71 16.66 6.91 39.76
N GLY A 72 16.17 5.65 39.81
CA GLY A 72 16.85 4.47 39.27
C GLY A 72 16.84 4.37 37.75
N VAL A 73 15.95 5.13 37.07
CA VAL A 73 15.83 5.12 35.63
C VAL A 73 16.55 6.31 34.99
N ASN A 74 16.72 7.42 35.72
CA ASN A 74 17.38 8.64 35.22
C ASN A 74 18.92 8.63 35.36
N GLY A 75 19.51 7.64 36.02
CA GLY A 75 20.95 7.63 36.39
C GLY A 75 21.87 6.72 35.56
N GLY A 76 21.38 6.00 34.54
CA GLY A 76 22.19 5.07 33.73
C GLY A 76 22.62 5.66 32.39
N ALA A 77 23.91 5.54 32.06
CA ALA A 77 24.47 5.94 30.75
C ALA A 77 23.82 5.15 29.60
N GLY A 78 22.76 5.71 29.01
CA GLY A 78 21.98 5.10 27.90
C GLY A 78 20.48 5.33 28.01
N GLY A 79 20.01 5.96 29.08
CA GLY A 79 18.60 6.36 29.22
C GLY A 79 18.38 7.79 28.73
N PHE A 80 17.19 8.03 28.26
CA PHE A 80 16.59 9.28 27.75
C PHE A 80 16.66 10.45 28.77
N GLY A 81 17.85 10.69 29.35
CA GLY A 81 18.17 11.72 30.36
C GLY A 81 18.36 13.13 29.79
N GLY A 82 17.62 13.48 28.76
CA GLY A 82 17.66 14.79 28.11
C GLY A 82 16.33 15.53 28.05
N PHE A 83 15.31 15.11 28.78
CA PHE A 83 14.05 15.84 28.87
C PHE A 83 14.12 16.98 29.88
N ASN A 84 15.18 17.80 29.76
CA ASN A 84 15.21 19.09 30.45
C ASN A 84 14.54 20.10 29.51
N GLY A 85 13.33 20.50 29.90
CA GLY A 85 12.40 21.29 29.12
C GLY A 85 12.91 22.66 28.67
N GLN A 86 13.63 22.70 27.56
CA GLN A 86 13.83 23.93 26.82
C GLN A 86 14.24 23.58 25.37
N GLY A 87 13.27 23.61 24.42
CA GLY A 87 13.54 23.83 23.01
C GLY A 87 13.45 22.67 22.01
N MET A 88 12.87 21.51 22.33
CA MET A 88 12.54 20.53 21.29
C MET A 88 11.10 20.75 20.78
N ASN A 89 10.98 20.95 19.47
CA ASN A 89 9.69 21.07 18.81
C ASN A 89 8.93 19.73 18.81
N MET A 90 7.60 19.81 18.88
CA MET A 90 6.68 18.68 18.86
C MET A 90 6.90 17.72 17.68
N ASP A 91 7.33 18.24 16.54
CA ASP A 91 7.65 17.49 15.33
C ASP A 91 8.88 16.57 15.50
N ASP A 92 9.86 16.96 16.30
CA ASP A 92 11.05 16.14 16.58
C ASP A 92 10.70 14.95 17.48
N ILE A 93 9.78 15.16 18.43
CA ILE A 93 9.26 14.10 19.30
C ILE A 93 8.37 13.14 18.47
N PHE A 94 7.60 13.67 17.53
CA PHE A 94 6.71 12.89 16.66
C PHE A 94 7.49 12.08 15.62
N SER A 95 8.56 12.61 15.03
CA SER A 95 9.42 11.88 14.09
C SER A 95 10.14 10.72 14.79
N MET A 96 10.61 10.94 16.00
CA MET A 96 11.28 9.92 16.82
C MET A 96 10.31 8.82 17.28
N PHE A 97 9.03 9.16 17.50
CA PHE A 97 7.95 8.23 17.80
C PHE A 97 7.38 7.53 16.55
N GLY A 98 7.36 8.21 15.41
CA GLY A 98 6.94 7.67 14.10
C GLY A 98 7.84 6.52 13.66
N ASP A 99 9.14 6.64 13.86
CA ASP A 99 10.12 5.58 13.57
C ASP A 99 9.99 4.36 14.53
N ILE A 100 9.52 4.58 15.75
CA ILE A 100 9.32 3.51 16.76
C ILE A 100 7.96 2.82 16.57
N PHE A 101 6.93 3.52 16.11
CA PHE A 101 5.56 3.01 16.05
C PHE A 101 5.02 2.74 14.63
N GLY A 102 5.57 3.42 13.60
CA GLY A 102 5.11 3.29 12.21
C GLY A 102 5.87 2.25 11.37
N GLY A 103 6.99 1.76 11.82
CA GLY A 103 7.86 0.83 11.11
C GLY A 103 7.69 -0.60 11.60
N ARG A 104 7.19 -1.46 10.73
CA ARG A 104 7.09 -2.92 10.85
C ARG A 104 8.47 -3.61 10.88
N HIS A 105 9.41 -3.10 11.70
CA HIS A 105 10.68 -3.81 11.94
C HIS A 105 11.07 -3.64 13.39
N GLY A 106 11.19 -4.77 14.07
CA GLY A 106 11.51 -4.90 15.48
C GLY A 106 12.81 -4.20 15.86
N PHE A 107 12.72 -3.44 16.95
CA PHE A 107 13.85 -2.97 17.70
C PHE A 107 14.52 -4.17 18.40
N GLY A 108 15.42 -4.81 17.69
CA GLY A 108 16.26 -5.87 18.20
C GLY A 108 17.58 -5.83 17.47
N GLY A 109 18.52 -4.98 17.89
CA GLY A 109 19.80 -4.94 17.20
C GLY A 109 20.77 -3.85 17.58
N PHE A 110 20.92 -3.55 18.86
CA PHE A 110 22.19 -3.04 19.34
C PHE A 110 23.08 -4.23 19.75
N ASN A 111 23.40 -5.08 18.79
CA ASN A 111 24.56 -5.94 18.91
C ASN A 111 24.90 -6.49 17.52
N SER A 112 26.12 -6.27 17.16
CA SER A 112 26.85 -6.72 15.99
C SER A 112 27.07 -5.58 15.00
N ALA A 113 28.08 -4.75 15.27
CA ALA A 113 28.92 -4.19 14.22
C ALA A 113 29.68 -5.36 13.58
N GLU A 114 28.94 -6.35 13.06
CA GLU A 114 29.48 -7.33 12.15
C GLU A 114 29.80 -6.62 10.84
N ASN A 115 30.99 -6.79 10.34
CA ASN A 115 31.59 -6.28 9.11
C ASN A 115 30.56 -6.23 7.96
N GLN A 116 29.69 -5.24 7.89
CA GLN A 116 28.86 -5.02 6.74
C GLN A 116 29.73 -4.37 5.66
N THR A 117 30.43 -5.22 4.90
CA THR A 117 30.95 -4.86 3.59
C THR A 117 29.78 -4.25 2.79
N ARG A 118 30.04 -3.13 2.12
CA ARG A 118 29.03 -2.41 1.33
C ARG A 118 28.44 -3.34 0.28
N GLN A 119 27.21 -3.81 0.52
CA GLN A 119 26.51 -4.66 -0.43
C GLN A 119 25.80 -3.77 -1.47
N TYR A 120 26.11 -3.95 -2.74
CA TYR A 120 25.43 -3.21 -3.81
C TYR A 120 23.99 -3.69 -3.95
N ARG A 121 23.08 -2.74 -4.18
CA ARG A 121 21.71 -3.04 -4.55
C ARG A 121 21.46 -2.54 -5.98
N GLY A 122 20.84 -3.38 -6.81
CA GLY A 122 20.37 -3.00 -8.12
C GLY A 122 19.20 -2.02 -8.02
N SER A 123 19.05 -1.16 -9.01
CA SER A 123 17.92 -0.22 -9.06
C SER A 123 16.64 -0.94 -9.45
N ASP A 124 15.52 -0.44 -8.91
CA ASP A 124 14.19 -0.94 -9.24
C ASP A 124 13.78 -0.45 -10.65
N LEU A 125 12.97 -1.25 -11.33
CA LEU A 125 12.40 -0.94 -12.63
C LEU A 125 10.90 -0.70 -12.51
N ARG A 126 10.40 0.30 -13.22
CA ARG A 126 8.96 0.59 -13.29
C ARG A 126 8.42 0.28 -14.66
N LEU A 127 7.37 -0.53 -14.72
CA LEU A 127 6.66 -0.91 -15.93
C LEU A 127 5.19 -0.51 -15.82
N LYS A 128 4.59 -0.05 -16.91
CA LYS A 128 3.14 0.15 -17.00
C LYS A 128 2.54 -1.02 -17.77
N VAL A 129 1.46 -1.58 -17.27
CA VAL A 129 0.80 -2.73 -17.85
C VAL A 129 -0.68 -2.47 -17.97
N LYS A 130 -1.19 -2.56 -19.18
CA LYS A 130 -2.62 -2.49 -19.46
C LYS A 130 -3.30 -3.82 -19.19
N VAL A 131 -4.40 -3.77 -18.45
CA VAL A 131 -5.24 -4.91 -18.11
C VAL A 131 -6.68 -4.62 -18.53
N ASN A 132 -7.36 -5.62 -19.06
CA ASN A 132 -8.78 -5.53 -19.36
C ASN A 132 -9.62 -6.12 -18.21
N LEU A 133 -10.95 -5.95 -18.23
CA LEU A 133 -11.83 -6.46 -17.19
C LEU A 133 -11.73 -8.00 -17.00
N ASN A 134 -11.49 -8.76 -18.06
CA ASN A 134 -11.31 -10.21 -17.94
C ASN A 134 -10.01 -10.55 -17.19
N ASP A 135 -8.93 -9.81 -17.46
CA ASP A 135 -7.66 -9.94 -16.73
C ASP A 135 -7.85 -9.60 -15.25
N VAL A 136 -8.63 -8.55 -14.96
CA VAL A 136 -8.95 -8.13 -13.60
C VAL A 136 -9.81 -9.15 -12.86
N MET A 137 -10.75 -9.79 -13.54
CA MET A 137 -11.62 -10.81 -12.94
C MET A 137 -10.89 -12.09 -12.54
N ASN A 138 -10.02 -12.57 -13.42
CA ASN A 138 -9.42 -13.90 -13.29
C ASN A 138 -7.96 -13.86 -12.81
N GLY A 139 -7.36 -12.68 -12.84
CA GLY A 139 -5.92 -12.54 -12.77
C GLY A 139 -5.25 -13.01 -14.06
N VAL A 140 -4.06 -12.55 -14.31
CA VAL A 140 -3.32 -12.90 -15.53
C VAL A 140 -1.82 -12.97 -15.26
N THR A 141 -1.16 -13.91 -15.92
CA THR A 141 0.30 -13.95 -15.97
C THR A 141 0.76 -13.37 -17.30
N LYS A 142 1.44 -12.22 -17.26
CA LYS A 142 1.96 -11.55 -18.45
C LYS A 142 3.49 -11.70 -18.53
N LYS A 143 3.99 -11.86 -19.75
CA LYS A 143 5.42 -11.94 -20.06
C LYS A 143 5.87 -10.61 -20.67
N PHE A 144 6.91 -10.03 -20.10
CA PHE A 144 7.49 -8.78 -20.56
C PHE A 144 8.93 -8.98 -20.98
N LYS A 145 9.29 -8.46 -22.13
CA LYS A 145 10.69 -8.35 -22.55
C LYS A 145 11.22 -7.00 -22.04
N VAL A 146 12.11 -7.05 -21.06
CA VAL A 146 12.62 -5.86 -20.39
C VAL A 146 14.11 -5.74 -20.64
N ARG A 147 14.56 -4.56 -21.04
CA ARG A 147 15.98 -4.22 -21.11
C ARG A 147 16.43 -3.75 -19.73
N LYS A 148 17.41 -4.44 -19.15
CA LYS A 148 17.91 -4.18 -17.81
C LYS A 148 19.37 -4.62 -17.68
N ASP A 149 19.98 -4.26 -16.56
CA ASP A 149 21.27 -4.83 -16.18
C ASP A 149 21.06 -6.28 -15.73
N ILE A 150 21.78 -7.18 -16.39
CA ILE A 150 21.80 -8.61 -16.10
C ILE A 150 23.19 -9.02 -15.62
N ILE A 151 23.27 -10.13 -14.90
CA ILE A 151 24.54 -10.68 -14.44
C ILE A 151 25.42 -11.04 -15.68
N CYS A 152 26.66 -10.60 -15.66
CA CYS A 152 27.61 -10.93 -16.73
C CYS A 152 27.81 -12.44 -16.80
N ASP A 153 27.52 -13.03 -17.93
CA ASP A 153 27.64 -14.48 -18.20
C ASP A 153 29.07 -14.98 -18.18
N GLU A 154 30.06 -14.12 -18.50
CA GLU A 154 31.46 -14.46 -18.53
C GLU A 154 32.06 -14.60 -17.13
N CYS A 155 31.90 -13.61 -16.28
CA CYS A 155 32.42 -13.60 -14.91
C CYS A 155 31.41 -14.02 -13.85
N LYS A 156 30.15 -14.29 -14.22
CA LYS A 156 29.06 -14.67 -13.33
C LYS A 156 28.88 -13.70 -12.16
N GLY A 157 29.02 -12.40 -12.43
CA GLY A 157 28.78 -11.33 -11.45
C GLY A 157 29.99 -10.93 -10.61
N SER A 158 31.10 -11.66 -10.65
CA SER A 158 32.29 -11.35 -9.84
C SER A 158 33.05 -10.10 -10.31
N GLY A 159 32.91 -9.69 -11.56
CA GLY A 159 33.68 -8.61 -12.17
C GLY A 159 35.13 -8.99 -12.51
N CYS A 160 35.58 -10.16 -12.10
CA CYS A 160 36.94 -10.63 -12.34
C CYS A 160 37.08 -11.36 -13.67
N GLU A 161 38.29 -11.37 -14.25
CA GLU A 161 38.60 -12.19 -15.40
C GLU A 161 38.46 -13.68 -15.07
N LYS A 162 38.08 -14.48 -16.07
CA LYS A 162 37.82 -15.91 -15.88
C LYS A 162 39.04 -16.62 -15.28
N GLY A 163 38.84 -17.29 -14.13
CA GLY A 163 39.90 -17.99 -13.41
C GLY A 163 40.60 -17.13 -12.32
N THR A 164 40.24 -15.87 -12.20
CA THR A 164 40.71 -15.00 -11.10
C THR A 164 39.63 -14.69 -10.10
N SER A 165 40.02 -14.29 -8.89
CA SER A 165 39.10 -13.91 -7.79
C SER A 165 39.49 -12.54 -7.26
N PRO A 166 38.53 -11.83 -6.59
CA PRO A 166 38.83 -10.58 -5.91
C PRO A 166 39.89 -10.82 -4.81
N GLU A 167 40.84 -9.92 -4.68
CA GLU A 167 41.85 -9.96 -3.63
C GLU A 167 41.39 -9.09 -2.43
N THR A 168 41.79 -9.48 -1.22
CA THR A 168 41.55 -8.68 -0.03
C THR A 168 42.27 -7.33 -0.13
N CYS A 169 41.56 -6.24 0.14
CA CYS A 169 42.16 -4.91 0.13
C CYS A 169 43.23 -4.79 1.21
N SER A 170 44.46 -4.51 0.84
CA SER A 170 45.61 -4.37 1.74
C SER A 170 45.49 -3.14 2.67
N THR A 171 44.78 -2.08 2.24
CA THR A 171 44.64 -0.84 3.00
C THR A 171 43.70 -0.99 4.22
N CYS A 172 42.63 -1.77 4.09
CA CYS A 172 41.66 -1.99 5.16
C CYS A 172 41.62 -3.43 5.66
N ASN A 173 42.46 -4.32 5.11
CA ASN A 173 42.50 -5.74 5.44
C ASN A 173 41.10 -6.42 5.40
N GLY A 174 40.32 -6.11 4.35
CA GLY A 174 39.00 -6.68 4.14
C GLY A 174 37.86 -5.97 4.88
N ARG A 175 38.12 -5.03 5.75
CA ARG A 175 37.09 -4.37 6.60
C ARG A 175 36.18 -3.43 5.82
N GLY A 176 36.60 -2.92 4.66
CA GLY A 176 35.85 -1.94 3.87
C GLY A 176 35.95 -0.50 4.40
N TYR A 177 36.42 -0.27 5.59
CA TYR A 177 36.55 1.05 6.20
C TYR A 177 37.92 1.27 6.83
N VAL A 178 38.29 2.53 6.99
CA VAL A 178 39.48 2.98 7.72
C VAL A 178 39.07 3.94 8.85
N ILE A 179 39.74 3.83 10.00
CA ILE A 179 39.51 4.72 11.12
C ILE A 179 40.41 5.93 10.98
N ARG A 180 39.83 7.11 10.89
CA ARG A 180 40.58 8.38 10.94
C ARG A 180 40.36 9.05 12.29
N THR A 181 41.46 9.40 12.94
CA THR A 181 41.43 10.18 14.17
C THR A 181 41.54 11.66 13.80
N GLN A 182 40.52 12.45 14.12
CA GLN A 182 40.53 13.92 13.93
C GLN A 182 40.56 14.60 15.29
N ARG A 183 41.40 15.63 15.39
CA ARG A 183 41.47 16.46 16.60
C ARG A 183 40.39 17.53 16.51
N SER A 184 39.43 17.47 17.41
CA SER A 184 38.33 18.44 17.55
C SER A 184 38.60 19.30 18.79
N ILE A 185 37.90 20.43 18.90
CA ILE A 185 37.90 21.28 20.12
C ILE A 185 37.40 20.54 21.37
N PHE A 186 36.70 19.41 21.17
CA PHE A 186 36.21 18.52 22.25
C PHE A 186 37.09 17.29 22.51
N GLY A 187 38.30 17.20 21.90
CA GLY A 187 39.20 16.08 22.05
C GLY A 187 39.46 15.32 20.75
N MET A 188 40.07 14.14 20.87
CA MET A 188 40.34 13.22 19.76
C MET A 188 39.09 12.41 19.43
N MET A 189 38.56 12.60 18.21
CA MET A 189 37.38 11.90 17.70
C MET A 189 37.83 10.90 16.64
N GLN A 190 37.44 9.65 16.80
CA GLN A 190 37.67 8.59 15.79
C GLN A 190 36.42 8.45 14.92
N THR A 191 36.58 8.65 13.61
CA THR A 191 35.51 8.47 12.64
C THR A 191 35.83 7.33 11.69
N GLN A 192 34.86 6.49 11.42
CA GLN A 192 34.96 5.44 10.39
C GLN A 192 34.63 6.06 9.04
N GLN A 193 35.51 5.87 8.07
CA GLN A 193 35.30 6.34 6.69
C GLN A 193 35.47 5.16 5.74
N PRO A 194 34.69 5.10 4.63
CA PRO A 194 34.92 4.10 3.59
C PRO A 194 36.39 4.08 3.16
N CYS A 195 36.94 2.90 2.98
CA CYS A 195 38.33 2.75 2.56
C CYS A 195 38.51 3.38 1.15
N PRO A 196 39.44 4.34 0.98
CA PRO A 196 39.60 5.03 -0.30
C PRO A 196 40.11 4.14 -1.42
N THR A 197 40.74 3.00 -1.11
CA THR A 197 41.31 2.07 -2.09
C THR A 197 40.28 1.12 -2.65
N CYS A 198 39.33 0.62 -1.83
CA CYS A 198 38.31 -0.33 -2.26
C CYS A 198 36.89 0.28 -2.22
N ASN A 199 36.75 1.58 -1.93
CA ASN A 199 35.47 2.27 -1.85
C ASN A 199 34.42 1.62 -0.94
N GLY A 200 34.86 0.90 0.07
CA GLY A 200 33.99 0.24 1.05
C GLY A 200 33.76 -1.25 0.79
N GLU A 201 34.27 -1.83 -0.31
CA GLU A 201 34.01 -3.24 -0.66
C GLU A 201 34.84 -4.23 0.15
N GLY A 202 35.99 -3.81 0.67
CA GLY A 202 36.92 -4.71 1.37
C GLY A 202 37.78 -5.52 0.42
N THR A 203 37.47 -5.59 -0.88
CA THR A 203 38.18 -6.35 -1.90
C THR A 203 38.58 -5.47 -3.07
N ILE A 204 39.56 -5.92 -3.87
CA ILE A 204 40.05 -5.22 -5.07
C ILE A 204 40.12 -6.21 -6.23
N ILE A 205 39.67 -5.81 -7.41
CA ILE A 205 39.74 -6.57 -8.65
C ILE A 205 40.96 -6.09 -9.40
N LYS A 206 42.04 -6.92 -9.47
CA LYS A 206 43.24 -6.62 -10.27
C LYS A 206 43.03 -6.93 -11.75
N HIS A 207 42.47 -8.09 -12.06
CA HIS A 207 42.19 -8.55 -13.44
C HIS A 207 40.68 -8.39 -13.69
N LYS A 208 40.32 -7.34 -14.43
CA LYS A 208 38.93 -7.02 -14.73
C LYS A 208 38.39 -7.88 -15.87
N CYS A 209 37.19 -8.38 -15.74
CA CYS A 209 36.48 -9.06 -16.83
C CYS A 209 36.37 -8.15 -18.06
N HIS A 210 36.73 -8.64 -19.22
CA HIS A 210 36.74 -7.88 -20.48
C HIS A 210 35.32 -7.45 -20.90
N LYS A 211 34.30 -8.26 -20.64
CA LYS A 211 32.92 -8.01 -21.05
C LYS A 211 32.22 -6.96 -20.22
N CYS A 212 32.39 -6.98 -18.90
CA CYS A 212 31.72 -6.05 -17.97
C CYS A 212 32.67 -4.99 -17.38
N HIS A 213 33.94 -4.97 -17.76
CA HIS A 213 34.97 -4.03 -17.32
C HIS A 213 35.15 -3.94 -15.81
N GLY A 214 34.84 -5.03 -15.09
CA GLY A 214 34.97 -5.11 -13.65
C GLY A 214 33.65 -4.88 -12.89
N GLU A 215 32.56 -4.52 -13.56
CA GLU A 215 31.27 -4.22 -12.88
C GLU A 215 30.47 -5.46 -12.49
N GLY A 216 30.71 -6.60 -13.13
CA GLY A 216 29.97 -7.85 -12.88
C GLY A 216 28.58 -7.89 -13.55
N VAL A 217 28.09 -6.76 -14.11
CA VAL A 217 26.79 -6.65 -14.79
C VAL A 217 26.97 -6.09 -16.21
N VAL A 218 26.03 -6.42 -17.09
CA VAL A 218 25.96 -5.93 -18.47
C VAL A 218 24.53 -5.61 -18.83
N SER A 219 24.33 -4.63 -19.71
CA SER A 219 22.99 -4.35 -20.22
C SER A 219 22.52 -5.47 -21.16
N GLY A 220 21.36 -6.02 -20.90
CA GLY A 220 20.77 -7.10 -21.67
C GLY A 220 19.25 -7.08 -21.65
N GLU A 221 18.66 -8.04 -22.36
CA GLU A 221 17.20 -8.21 -22.39
C GLU A 221 16.83 -9.52 -21.67
N GLU A 222 15.84 -9.46 -20.79
CA GLU A 222 15.32 -10.63 -20.08
C GLU A 222 13.80 -10.68 -20.22
N ILE A 223 13.26 -11.91 -20.41
CA ILE A 223 11.83 -12.15 -20.39
C ILE A 223 11.43 -12.44 -18.95
N ILE A 224 10.56 -11.59 -18.42
CA ILE A 224 10.08 -11.67 -17.04
C ILE A 224 8.60 -12.03 -17.05
N GLU A 225 8.25 -13.03 -16.27
CA GLU A 225 6.87 -13.39 -16.01
C GLU A 225 6.40 -12.69 -14.73
N ALA A 226 5.30 -11.95 -14.83
CA ALA A 226 4.66 -11.33 -13.69
C ALA A 226 3.22 -11.80 -13.55
N LYS A 227 2.87 -12.28 -12.37
CA LYS A 227 1.52 -12.68 -12.03
C LYS A 227 0.78 -11.47 -11.46
N ILE A 228 -0.23 -11.01 -12.18
CA ILE A 228 -1.14 -9.95 -11.76
C ILE A 228 -2.33 -10.63 -11.08
N PRO A 229 -2.59 -10.37 -9.78
CA PRO A 229 -3.70 -10.99 -9.07
C PRO A 229 -5.05 -10.49 -9.59
N ALA A 230 -6.11 -11.27 -9.35
CA ALA A 230 -7.47 -10.82 -9.61
C ALA A 230 -7.86 -9.66 -8.68
N GLY A 231 -8.75 -8.79 -9.14
CA GLY A 231 -9.26 -7.67 -8.36
C GLY A 231 -8.41 -6.40 -8.38
N VAL A 232 -7.27 -6.39 -9.10
CA VAL A 232 -6.44 -5.18 -9.19
C VAL A 232 -7.23 -4.00 -9.74
N ALA A 233 -6.92 -2.79 -9.25
CA ALA A 233 -7.52 -1.55 -9.71
C ALA A 233 -6.51 -0.69 -10.47
N ASP A 234 -7.04 0.28 -11.22
CA ASP A 234 -6.22 1.28 -11.89
C ASP A 234 -5.32 2.02 -10.90
N GLY A 235 -4.07 2.29 -11.31
CA GLY A 235 -3.07 2.94 -10.47
C GLY A 235 -2.43 2.05 -9.39
N MET A 236 -2.86 0.81 -9.22
CA MET A 236 -2.21 -0.09 -8.26
C MET A 236 -0.82 -0.53 -8.71
N MET A 237 0.07 -0.74 -7.74
CA MET A 237 1.42 -1.26 -7.99
C MET A 237 1.54 -2.71 -7.55
N VAL A 238 1.98 -3.56 -8.47
CA VAL A 238 2.36 -4.96 -8.21
C VAL A 238 3.88 -5.05 -8.17
N ASN A 239 4.45 -5.49 -7.05
CA ASN A 239 5.88 -5.66 -6.90
C ASN A 239 6.30 -7.10 -7.24
N VAL A 240 7.33 -7.23 -8.08
CA VAL A 240 7.97 -8.51 -8.43
C VAL A 240 9.39 -8.47 -7.87
N PRO A 241 9.63 -9.08 -6.69
CA PRO A 241 10.89 -8.98 -5.99
C PRO A 241 12.04 -9.65 -6.73
N GLY A 242 13.22 -9.03 -6.68
CA GLY A 242 14.47 -9.58 -7.22
C GLY A 242 14.53 -9.68 -8.75
N LYS A 243 13.60 -9.07 -9.50
CA LYS A 243 13.54 -9.08 -10.96
C LYS A 243 13.96 -7.76 -11.61
N GLY A 244 14.31 -6.74 -10.81
CA GLY A 244 14.87 -5.47 -11.29
C GLY A 244 16.27 -5.59 -11.87
N ASN A 245 17.02 -4.49 -11.88
CA ASN A 245 18.40 -4.49 -12.33
C ASN A 245 19.27 -5.35 -11.43
N ALA A 246 20.17 -6.12 -12.02
CA ALA A 246 21.20 -6.83 -11.27
C ALA A 246 22.13 -5.82 -10.58
N ALA A 247 22.60 -6.18 -9.41
CA ALA A 247 23.58 -5.37 -8.68
C ALA A 247 25.00 -5.78 -9.05
N LYS A 248 25.93 -4.83 -8.95
CA LYS A 248 27.37 -5.09 -9.14
C LYS A 248 27.86 -6.10 -8.10
N HIS A 249 28.88 -6.87 -8.48
CA HIS A 249 29.62 -7.79 -7.61
C HIS A 249 28.70 -8.76 -6.83
N ASN A 250 27.72 -9.36 -7.51
CA ASN A 250 26.76 -10.30 -6.93
C ASN A 250 25.97 -9.72 -5.74
N GLY A 251 25.71 -8.41 -5.75
CA GLY A 251 24.87 -7.76 -4.77
C GLY A 251 23.40 -8.16 -4.90
N ILE A 252 22.53 -7.49 -4.14
CA ILE A 252 21.09 -7.75 -4.11
C ILE A 252 20.45 -7.12 -5.36
N PRO A 253 19.76 -7.86 -6.22
CA PRO A 253 19.03 -7.28 -7.35
C PRO A 253 17.91 -6.36 -6.87
N GLY A 254 17.53 -5.40 -7.69
CA GLY A 254 16.35 -4.57 -7.48
C GLY A 254 15.04 -5.32 -7.74
N ASP A 255 13.94 -4.64 -7.63
CA ASP A 255 12.59 -5.16 -7.86
C ASP A 255 11.99 -4.58 -9.15
N ILE A 256 10.94 -5.22 -9.67
CA ILE A 256 10.09 -4.63 -10.71
C ILE A 256 8.80 -4.17 -10.07
N GLN A 257 8.49 -2.89 -10.25
CA GLN A 257 7.24 -2.25 -9.86
C GLN A 257 6.35 -2.12 -11.09
N ILE A 258 5.26 -2.88 -11.14
CA ILE A 258 4.31 -2.88 -12.23
C ILE A 258 3.15 -1.98 -11.86
N LEU A 259 3.01 -0.84 -12.55
CA LEU A 259 1.85 0.04 -12.44
C LEU A 259 0.74 -0.51 -13.34
N ILE A 260 -0.38 -0.83 -12.74
CA ILE A 260 -1.57 -1.31 -13.46
C ILE A 260 -2.30 -0.12 -14.07
N GLU A 261 -2.65 -0.22 -15.34
CA GLU A 261 -3.49 0.71 -16.08
C GLU A 261 -4.68 -0.07 -16.62
N GLU A 262 -5.89 0.24 -16.13
CA GLU A 262 -7.09 -0.47 -16.57
C GLU A 262 -7.59 0.09 -17.90
N GLU A 263 -7.83 -0.79 -18.86
CA GLU A 263 -8.45 -0.39 -20.13
C GLU A 263 -9.95 -0.16 -19.94
N PRO A 264 -10.48 1.02 -20.34
CA PRO A 264 -11.90 1.30 -20.19
C PRO A 264 -12.75 0.31 -20.99
N SER A 265 -13.71 -0.29 -20.33
CA SER A 265 -14.67 -1.18 -20.98
C SER A 265 -15.69 -0.36 -21.78
N ARG A 266 -16.11 -0.89 -22.94
CA ARG A 266 -17.19 -0.29 -23.76
C ARG A 266 -18.59 -0.62 -23.24
N ILE A 267 -18.70 -1.58 -22.33
CA ILE A 267 -19.98 -2.17 -21.90
C ILE A 267 -20.24 -1.86 -20.44
N PHE A 268 -19.19 -1.90 -19.60
CA PHE A 268 -19.29 -1.75 -18.17
C PHE A 268 -18.56 -0.51 -17.69
N ILE A 269 -19.11 0.13 -16.66
CA ILE A 269 -18.42 1.16 -15.86
C ILE A 269 -18.06 0.48 -14.55
N ARG A 270 -16.82 0.60 -14.13
CA ARG A 270 -16.36 0.08 -12.84
C ARG A 270 -16.59 1.11 -11.76
N ASP A 271 -17.14 0.67 -10.63
CA ASP A 271 -17.27 1.42 -9.38
C ASP A 271 -16.72 0.55 -8.25
N GLU A 272 -15.46 0.76 -7.90
CA GLU A 272 -14.67 -0.08 -6.98
C GLU A 272 -14.71 -1.57 -7.38
N ASN A 273 -15.47 -2.41 -6.66
CA ASN A 273 -15.68 -3.82 -6.96
C ASN A 273 -17.00 -4.08 -7.68
N ASP A 274 -17.89 -3.11 -7.76
CA ASP A 274 -19.13 -3.23 -8.49
C ASP A 274 -18.93 -2.87 -9.96
N LEU A 275 -19.75 -3.45 -10.82
CA LEU A 275 -19.83 -3.11 -12.25
C LEU A 275 -21.19 -2.51 -12.54
N ILE A 276 -21.21 -1.43 -13.31
CA ILE A 276 -22.45 -0.77 -13.74
C ILE A 276 -22.65 -1.08 -15.21
N TYR A 277 -23.83 -1.59 -15.53
CA TYR A 277 -24.28 -1.86 -16.89
C TYR A 277 -25.56 -1.11 -17.20
N ASN A 278 -25.64 -0.45 -18.34
CA ASN A 278 -26.86 0.20 -18.80
C ASN A 278 -27.62 -0.73 -19.74
N LEU A 279 -28.77 -1.24 -19.28
CA LEU A 279 -29.66 -2.08 -20.06
C LEU A 279 -30.67 -1.20 -20.81
N LEU A 280 -30.62 -1.23 -22.13
CA LEU A 280 -31.56 -0.50 -22.98
C LEU A 280 -32.72 -1.43 -23.39
N LEU A 281 -33.90 -1.19 -22.83
CA LEU A 281 -35.13 -1.89 -23.15
C LEU A 281 -35.87 -1.18 -24.29
N THR A 282 -36.60 -1.92 -25.10
CA THR A 282 -37.61 -1.34 -25.96
C THR A 282 -38.89 -1.03 -25.19
N VAL A 283 -39.73 -0.12 -25.68
CA VAL A 283 -41.03 0.21 -25.05
C VAL A 283 -41.89 -1.03 -24.82
N PRO A 284 -42.07 -1.94 -25.78
CA PRO A 284 -42.85 -3.18 -25.56
C PRO A 284 -42.26 -4.06 -24.44
N GLN A 285 -40.94 -4.22 -24.42
CA GLN A 285 -40.28 -5.01 -23.36
C GLN A 285 -40.48 -4.42 -21.98
N ALA A 286 -40.41 -3.09 -21.85
CA ALA A 286 -40.61 -2.43 -20.56
C ALA A 286 -42.09 -2.53 -20.09
N VAL A 287 -43.04 -2.49 -21.00
CA VAL A 287 -44.47 -2.55 -20.70
C VAL A 287 -44.95 -3.99 -20.43
N LEU A 288 -44.64 -4.92 -21.33
CA LEU A 288 -45.12 -6.30 -21.27
C LEU A 288 -44.25 -7.20 -20.39
N GLY A 289 -43.02 -6.80 -20.10
CA GLY A 289 -42.00 -7.64 -19.50
C GLY A 289 -41.36 -8.58 -20.53
N ASP A 290 -40.18 -9.04 -20.24
CA ASP A 290 -39.44 -9.95 -21.12
C ASP A 290 -38.34 -10.68 -20.34
N ASP A 291 -37.87 -11.80 -20.88
CA ASP A 291 -36.68 -12.50 -20.43
C ASP A 291 -35.49 -12.11 -21.30
N ILE A 292 -34.57 -11.34 -20.75
CA ILE A 292 -33.48 -10.73 -21.52
C ILE A 292 -32.13 -11.31 -21.10
N GLU A 293 -31.30 -11.62 -22.09
CA GLU A 293 -29.89 -11.97 -21.86
C GLU A 293 -29.03 -10.69 -21.77
N ILE A 294 -28.31 -10.54 -20.67
CA ILE A 294 -27.35 -9.49 -20.47
C ILE A 294 -25.92 -10.02 -20.45
N PRO A 295 -24.95 -9.26 -20.93
CA PRO A 295 -23.55 -9.61 -20.79
C PRO A 295 -23.12 -9.50 -19.33
N THR A 296 -22.24 -10.39 -18.92
CA THR A 296 -21.45 -10.30 -17.69
C THR A 296 -19.98 -10.52 -18.08
N VAL A 297 -19.04 -10.24 -17.21
CA VAL A 297 -17.62 -10.50 -17.50
C VAL A 297 -17.36 -12.00 -17.69
N ASP A 298 -18.07 -12.87 -16.97
CA ASP A 298 -17.95 -14.33 -17.05
C ASP A 298 -18.78 -14.98 -18.17
N GLY A 299 -19.53 -14.18 -18.98
CA GLY A 299 -20.41 -14.71 -20.02
C GLY A 299 -21.74 -13.98 -20.11
N LYS A 300 -22.86 -14.68 -20.22
CA LYS A 300 -24.21 -14.10 -20.29
C LYS A 300 -25.09 -14.63 -19.18
N VAL A 301 -26.01 -13.82 -18.70
CA VAL A 301 -27.01 -14.18 -17.70
C VAL A 301 -28.39 -13.74 -18.18
N LYS A 302 -29.37 -14.63 -18.06
CA LYS A 302 -30.77 -14.35 -18.37
C LYS A 302 -31.45 -13.73 -17.16
N ILE A 303 -32.07 -12.58 -17.34
CA ILE A 303 -32.81 -11.87 -16.30
C ILE A 303 -34.26 -11.66 -16.74
N LYS A 304 -35.18 -11.72 -15.78
CA LYS A 304 -36.60 -11.47 -16.01
C LYS A 304 -36.94 -10.02 -15.72
N ILE A 305 -37.45 -9.33 -16.71
CA ILE A 305 -37.98 -7.96 -16.58
C ILE A 305 -39.46 -8.05 -16.26
N ALA A 306 -39.88 -7.46 -15.17
CA ALA A 306 -41.29 -7.41 -14.80
C ALA A 306 -42.07 -6.45 -15.68
N PRO A 307 -43.34 -6.77 -16.05
CA PRO A 307 -44.22 -5.83 -16.74
C PRO A 307 -44.30 -4.48 -15.99
N GLY A 308 -44.35 -3.39 -16.76
CA GLY A 308 -44.44 -2.04 -16.23
C GLY A 308 -43.13 -1.53 -15.60
N THR A 309 -41.99 -2.10 -15.98
CA THR A 309 -40.69 -1.66 -15.50
C THR A 309 -40.39 -0.24 -15.97
N GLN A 310 -40.14 0.66 -14.99
CA GLN A 310 -39.89 2.07 -15.25
C GLN A 310 -38.41 2.34 -15.60
N PRO A 311 -38.10 3.34 -16.45
CA PRO A 311 -36.73 3.80 -16.68
C PRO A 311 -36.11 4.33 -15.37
N GLY A 312 -34.80 4.15 -15.22
CA GLY A 312 -34.06 4.51 -14.00
C GLY A 312 -34.24 3.50 -12.86
N LYS A 313 -34.96 2.38 -13.06
CA LYS A 313 -34.96 1.27 -12.12
C LYS A 313 -33.60 0.58 -12.12
N VAL A 314 -33.08 0.31 -10.93
CA VAL A 314 -31.81 -0.37 -10.76
C VAL A 314 -32.06 -1.81 -10.31
N LEU A 315 -31.47 -2.77 -11.02
CA LEU A 315 -31.42 -4.18 -10.63
C LEU A 315 -30.00 -4.53 -10.19
N ARG A 316 -29.87 -5.42 -9.24
CA ARG A 316 -28.56 -5.84 -8.70
C ARG A 316 -28.42 -7.36 -8.80
N LEU A 317 -27.39 -7.80 -9.52
CA LEU A 317 -27.00 -9.21 -9.57
C LEU A 317 -25.81 -9.41 -8.62
N ARG A 318 -26.08 -10.07 -7.51
CA ARG A 318 -25.09 -10.28 -6.45
C ARG A 318 -23.94 -11.20 -6.90
N GLY A 319 -22.72 -10.82 -6.53
CA GLY A 319 -21.51 -11.60 -6.80
C GLY A 319 -21.12 -11.67 -8.30
N LYS A 320 -21.64 -10.76 -9.16
CA LYS A 320 -21.30 -10.67 -10.58
C LYS A 320 -20.41 -9.46 -10.92
N GLY A 321 -19.89 -8.78 -9.90
CA GLY A 321 -18.86 -7.76 -10.00
C GLY A 321 -17.46 -8.33 -9.91
N ILE A 322 -16.49 -7.47 -9.61
CA ILE A 322 -15.05 -7.76 -9.53
C ILE A 322 -14.73 -8.41 -8.19
N PRO A 323 -13.85 -9.43 -8.16
CA PRO A 323 -13.40 -10.02 -6.90
C PRO A 323 -12.56 -9.03 -6.10
N ALA A 324 -12.64 -9.09 -4.78
CA ALA A 324 -11.73 -8.37 -3.91
C ALA A 324 -10.30 -8.93 -4.05
N ILE A 325 -9.30 -8.07 -3.95
CA ILE A 325 -7.90 -8.50 -3.95
C ILE A 325 -7.64 -9.34 -2.70
N GLN A 326 -6.99 -10.48 -2.89
CA GLN A 326 -6.60 -11.36 -1.80
C GLN A 326 -5.77 -10.61 -0.73
N GLY A 327 -6.28 -10.60 0.50
CA GLY A 327 -5.67 -9.89 1.63
C GLY A 327 -6.22 -8.48 1.90
N TYR A 328 -7.03 -7.89 1.00
CA TYR A 328 -7.63 -6.56 1.17
C TYR A 328 -9.16 -6.57 1.25
N GLY A 329 -9.79 -7.74 1.16
CA GLY A 329 -11.24 -7.90 1.26
C GLY A 329 -11.68 -9.33 0.96
N TYR A 330 -12.98 -9.58 1.07
CA TYR A 330 -13.59 -10.89 0.81
C TYR A 330 -14.76 -10.75 -0.18
N GLY A 331 -14.94 -11.77 -1.01
CA GLY A 331 -16.06 -11.88 -1.92
C GLY A 331 -15.86 -11.21 -3.27
N LYS A 332 -16.97 -11.08 -3.99
CA LYS A 332 -17.06 -10.37 -5.27
C LYS A 332 -18.06 -9.24 -5.11
N GLY A 333 -17.84 -8.13 -5.82
CA GLY A 333 -18.82 -7.07 -5.98
C GLY A 333 -20.06 -7.54 -6.78
N ASP A 334 -20.95 -6.64 -7.03
CA ASP A 334 -22.22 -6.91 -7.70
C ASP A 334 -22.23 -6.29 -9.13
N LEU A 335 -23.10 -6.80 -10.00
CA LEU A 335 -23.42 -6.14 -11.25
C LEU A 335 -24.70 -5.31 -11.05
N VAL A 336 -24.54 -4.00 -11.12
CA VAL A 336 -25.61 -3.01 -11.00
C VAL A 336 -26.13 -2.70 -12.40
N ILE A 337 -27.39 -3.03 -12.68
CA ILE A 337 -28.02 -2.85 -13.98
C ILE A 337 -28.95 -1.65 -13.90
N ASN A 338 -28.60 -0.58 -14.59
CA ASN A 338 -29.47 0.58 -14.76
C ASN A 338 -30.37 0.37 -15.99
N ILE A 339 -31.67 0.52 -15.82
CA ILE A 339 -32.64 0.33 -16.90
C ILE A 339 -32.92 1.66 -17.59
N SER A 340 -32.65 1.69 -18.91
CA SER A 340 -33.04 2.75 -19.80
C SER A 340 -34.08 2.23 -20.82
N VAL A 341 -34.96 3.08 -21.27
CA VAL A 341 -35.96 2.71 -22.27
C VAL A 341 -35.71 3.49 -23.58
N TYR A 342 -35.56 2.76 -24.67
CA TYR A 342 -35.37 3.32 -25.98
C TYR A 342 -36.72 3.74 -26.57
N ILE A 343 -36.86 5.00 -26.89
CA ILE A 343 -37.99 5.55 -27.62
C ILE A 343 -37.57 5.65 -29.09
N PRO A 344 -38.28 4.97 -30.04
CA PRO A 344 -37.90 5.00 -31.43
C PRO A 344 -38.10 6.41 -32.03
N GLU A 345 -37.06 6.90 -32.72
CA GLU A 345 -37.09 8.22 -33.37
C GLU A 345 -37.94 8.21 -34.65
N LYS A 346 -38.04 7.06 -35.31
CA LYS A 346 -38.81 6.86 -36.56
C LYS A 346 -39.72 5.66 -36.40
N ILE A 347 -40.96 5.81 -36.79
CA ILE A 347 -41.99 4.77 -36.81
C ILE A 347 -42.67 4.75 -38.19
N ASN A 348 -43.12 3.58 -38.62
CA ASN A 348 -43.89 3.42 -39.82
C ASN A 348 -45.38 3.71 -39.60
N ASP A 349 -46.21 3.76 -40.68
CA ASP A 349 -47.62 4.12 -40.60
C ASP A 349 -48.46 3.11 -39.78
N LYS A 350 -48.08 1.84 -39.79
CA LYS A 350 -48.75 0.80 -38.99
C LYS A 350 -48.47 1.00 -37.50
N GLU A 351 -47.22 1.20 -37.15
CA GLU A 351 -46.80 1.48 -35.76
C GLU A 351 -47.42 2.77 -35.23
N ARG A 352 -47.51 3.81 -36.10
CA ARG A 352 -48.14 5.08 -35.75
C ARG A 352 -49.60 4.86 -35.32
N LYS A 353 -50.40 4.10 -36.12
CA LYS A 353 -51.78 3.80 -35.82
C LYS A 353 -51.93 3.08 -34.46
N LEU A 354 -51.07 2.08 -34.18
CA LEU A 354 -51.05 1.38 -32.90
C LEU A 354 -50.77 2.32 -31.74
N PHE A 355 -49.79 3.20 -31.89
CA PHE A 355 -49.48 4.18 -30.83
C PHE A 355 -50.61 5.22 -30.66
N GLU A 356 -51.34 5.60 -31.72
CA GLU A 356 -52.52 6.50 -31.66
C GLU A 356 -53.70 5.83 -30.93
N GLU A 357 -53.92 4.53 -31.12
CA GLU A 357 -54.90 3.74 -30.38
C GLU A 357 -54.56 3.67 -28.87
N ILE A 358 -53.29 3.34 -28.57
CA ILE A 358 -52.81 3.27 -27.18
C ILE A 358 -52.90 4.61 -26.48
N ARG A 359 -52.62 5.74 -27.17
CA ARG A 359 -52.65 7.09 -26.60
C ARG A 359 -53.95 7.44 -25.89
N ASN A 360 -55.07 6.89 -26.38
CA ASN A 360 -56.40 7.17 -25.84
C ASN A 360 -56.78 6.27 -24.68
N SER A 361 -55.98 5.25 -24.37
CA SER A 361 -56.19 4.34 -23.23
C SER A 361 -55.95 5.06 -21.89
N GLU A 362 -56.81 4.80 -20.92
CA GLU A 362 -56.71 5.38 -19.58
C GLU A 362 -55.48 4.91 -18.82
N ASN A 363 -55.03 3.67 -19.09
CA ASN A 363 -53.85 3.06 -18.43
C ASN A 363 -52.55 3.70 -18.83
N VAL A 364 -52.50 4.46 -19.94
CA VAL A 364 -51.26 5.13 -20.41
C VAL A 364 -51.13 6.54 -19.85
N LYS A 365 -52.23 7.10 -19.32
CA LYS A 365 -52.22 8.44 -18.70
C LYS A 365 -51.58 8.40 -17.31
N SER A 366 -50.59 9.29 -17.08
CA SER A 366 -49.97 9.42 -15.76
C SER A 366 -50.98 9.94 -14.74
N ASN A 367 -51.15 9.24 -13.65
CA ASN A 367 -51.96 9.69 -12.52
C ASN A 367 -51.11 10.52 -11.51
N GLU A 368 -51.79 11.20 -10.57
CA GLU A 368 -51.13 12.05 -9.56
C GLU A 368 -50.15 11.29 -8.67
N SER A 369 -50.41 10.02 -8.36
CA SER A 369 -49.52 9.16 -7.55
C SER A 369 -48.21 8.91 -8.29
N VAL A 370 -48.25 8.60 -9.58
CA VAL A 370 -47.07 8.39 -10.42
C VAL A 370 -46.25 9.65 -10.56
N LYS A 371 -46.90 10.81 -10.74
CA LYS A 371 -46.22 12.11 -10.78
C LYS A 371 -45.46 12.40 -9.51
N LYS A 372 -46.09 12.18 -8.31
CA LYS A 372 -45.41 12.34 -7.01
C LYS A 372 -44.22 11.44 -6.85
N THR A 373 -44.35 10.14 -7.16
CA THR A 373 -43.22 9.18 -7.07
C THR A 373 -42.06 9.54 -7.98
N ILE A 374 -42.34 10.00 -9.20
CA ILE A 374 -41.29 10.44 -10.14
C ILE A 374 -40.63 11.72 -9.62
N PHE A 375 -41.42 12.67 -9.08
CA PHE A 375 -40.88 13.90 -8.52
C PHE A 375 -40.01 13.67 -7.28
N GLU A 376 -40.40 12.77 -6.37
CA GLU A 376 -39.57 12.38 -5.21
C GLU A 376 -38.23 11.78 -5.62
N LYS A 377 -38.23 10.90 -6.64
CA LYS A 377 -36.99 10.38 -7.22
C LYS A 377 -36.12 11.48 -7.83
N PHE A 378 -36.74 12.38 -8.61
CA PHE A 378 -36.03 13.52 -9.19
C PHE A 378 -35.40 14.40 -8.09
N ARG A 379 -36.13 14.71 -7.05
CA ARG A 379 -35.69 15.50 -5.90
C ARG A 379 -34.46 14.86 -5.22
N SER A 380 -34.45 13.53 -5.04
CA SER A 380 -33.35 12.81 -4.40
C SER A 380 -32.01 12.91 -5.16
N TYR A 381 -31.99 13.26 -6.45
CA TYR A 381 -30.76 13.49 -7.21
C TYR A 381 -30.13 14.86 -6.95
N PHE A 382 -30.91 15.85 -6.48
CA PHE A 382 -30.48 17.23 -6.30
C PHE A 382 -30.33 17.65 -4.82
N GLU A 383 -30.83 16.85 -3.89
CA GLU A 383 -30.77 17.11 -2.44
C GLU A 383 -29.71 16.25 -1.71
N LYS A 384 -28.67 15.80 -2.43
CA LYS A 384 -27.52 15.10 -1.82
C LYS A 384 -26.45 16.06 -1.37
#